data_520b596e01bbed364cf45bfc8f0265d6
#
_entry.id   520b596e01bbed364cf45bfc8f0265d6
#
_cell.length_a   1.000
_cell.length_b   1.000
_cell.length_c   1.000
_cell.angle_alpha   90.00
_cell.angle_beta   90.00
_cell.angle_gamma   90.00
#
_symmetry.space_group_name_H-M   'P 1'
#
loop_
_entity.id
_entity.type
_entity.pdbx_description
1 polymer ?
#
loop_
_entity_poly.entity_id
_entity_poly.type
_entity_poly.pdbx_seq_one_letter_code
_entity_poly.pdbx_strand_id
1 'polypeptide(L)'
;MPSVTWGVVQGKKEKLVNRVKICDYLKNLGIIPDELEGLELPSTVEVMEERVVFLQKLGLTVDDINEYPLMLGCSMRKNMIPVLGYLEKIGIQKSKLGEFVKNYPQVLHASVVVELMPVVKFLRGLDVEKQDLGYVLMKYPELLGFKLEGTMSTSVAYLVSIGVSPRDIGPMVTQYPYFLGMRVGTVIKPLVDYLVSLGLPIKILARMLEKRAYILGYDLEETVKPNVDCLVSFGIRRELLALVIAQFPQILGLPLKAKMSSQQYFFSLKLKIDPEGFARVVEKMPQVVSLNQHVILKPVEFLLRRGIPSADVANMVVKCPQLVACRVELMKNSYYFYKSEMGRPLKELVEFPEYFTYSLESRIKPRYQRLKSKGIRCSLNWFLNCSDQRFEERLQGDYIESESLGPSFCMGGKLELPGSEIVSDEEDESDDEVLYSRTVSL
;
A
#
# COMPACT_ATOMS: atom_id res chain seq x y z
N MET A 1 -1.26 30.00 69.83
CA MET A 1 -0.81 29.58 68.51
C MET A 1 -1.89 29.77 67.47
N PRO A 2 -1.89 30.80 66.65
CA PRO A 2 -2.78 30.85 65.48
C PRO A 2 -2.08 31.44 64.23
N SER A 3 -0.94 30.91 63.80
CA SER A 3 -0.25 31.48 62.61
C SER A 3 -0.21 30.55 61.40
N VAL A 4 -0.51 29.27 61.57
CA VAL A 4 -0.40 28.31 60.48
C VAL A 4 -1.67 28.23 59.59
N THR A 5 -2.85 28.51 60.15
CA THR A 5 -4.12 28.49 59.42
C THR A 5 -4.35 29.69 58.50
N TRP A 6 -3.81 30.89 58.86
CA TRP A 6 -3.98 32.11 58.08
C TRP A 6 -3.23 32.08 56.77
N GLY A 7 -1.99 31.59 56.74
CA GLY A 7 -1.20 31.45 55.51
C GLY A 7 -1.80 30.49 54.52
N VAL A 8 -2.40 29.38 54.98
CA VAL A 8 -3.05 28.39 54.09
C VAL A 8 -4.37 28.92 53.50
N VAL A 9 -5.13 29.72 54.29
CA VAL A 9 -6.39 30.34 53.84
C VAL A 9 -6.10 31.50 52.88
N GLN A 10 -5.08 32.30 53.12
CA GLN A 10 -4.66 33.39 52.27
C GLN A 10 -4.10 32.86 50.91
N GLY A 11 -3.28 31.82 50.92
CA GLY A 11 -2.80 31.15 49.70
C GLY A 11 -3.89 30.50 48.87
N LYS A 12 -4.97 29.97 49.53
CA LYS A 12 -6.15 29.44 48.82
C LYS A 12 -6.98 30.55 48.16
N LYS A 13 -7.19 31.68 48.82
CA LYS A 13 -7.90 32.84 48.26
C LYS A 13 -7.13 33.46 47.08
N GLU A 14 -5.81 33.60 47.20
CA GLU A 14 -4.94 34.14 46.14
C GLU A 14 -4.94 33.25 44.92
N LYS A 15 -4.87 31.91 45.08
CA LYS A 15 -5.00 30.96 44.01
C LYS A 15 -6.36 31.06 43.29
N LEU A 16 -7.45 31.27 44.02
CA LEU A 16 -8.79 31.40 43.44
C LEU A 16 -8.93 32.70 42.62
N VAL A 17 -8.44 33.83 43.17
CA VAL A 17 -8.45 35.13 42.44
C VAL A 17 -7.61 35.07 41.16
N ASN A 18 -6.44 34.47 41.19
CA ASN A 18 -5.62 34.28 40.01
C ASN A 18 -6.26 33.38 38.97
N ARG A 19 -6.95 32.33 39.41
CA ARG A 19 -7.71 31.45 38.50
C ARG A 19 -8.82 32.21 37.75
N VAL A 20 -9.57 33.07 38.45
CA VAL A 20 -10.61 33.89 37.81
C VAL A 20 -9.99 34.80 36.75
N LYS A 21 -8.92 35.51 37.09
CA LYS A 21 -8.20 36.42 36.16
C LYS A 21 -7.70 35.64 34.91
N ILE A 22 -7.19 34.43 35.08
CA ILE A 22 -6.74 33.58 33.97
C ILE A 22 -7.93 33.17 33.09
N CYS A 23 -9.04 32.77 33.69
CA CYS A 23 -10.25 32.42 32.92
C CYS A 23 -10.81 33.64 32.15
N ASP A 24 -10.84 34.82 32.75
CA ASP A 24 -11.28 36.03 32.07
C ASP A 24 -10.33 36.40 30.89
N TYR A 25 -9.02 36.25 31.07
CA TYR A 25 -8.04 36.45 30.00
C TYR A 25 -8.30 35.45 28.84
N LEU A 26 -8.48 34.15 29.10
CA LEU A 26 -8.74 33.14 28.11
C LEU A 26 -10.05 33.40 27.36
N LYS A 27 -11.13 33.78 28.07
CA LYS A 27 -12.41 34.17 27.48
C LYS A 27 -12.26 35.36 26.52
N ASN A 28 -11.49 36.35 26.87
CA ASN A 28 -11.21 37.51 26.02
C ASN A 28 -10.50 37.14 24.71
N LEU A 29 -9.77 36.02 24.70
CA LEU A 29 -9.12 35.46 23.49
C LEU A 29 -10.04 34.51 22.69
N GLY A 30 -11.25 34.24 23.18
CA GLY A 30 -12.15 33.25 22.57
C GLY A 30 -11.85 31.80 22.96
N ILE A 31 -10.99 31.60 23.99
CA ILE A 31 -10.69 30.26 24.52
C ILE A 31 -11.70 29.93 25.60
N ILE A 32 -12.35 28.75 25.47
CA ILE A 32 -13.39 28.29 26.39
C ILE A 32 -12.74 27.52 27.55
N PRO A 33 -12.75 28.06 28.80
CA PRO A 33 -12.00 27.47 29.91
C PRO A 33 -12.76 26.36 30.68
N ASP A 34 -13.95 25.94 30.24
CA ASP A 34 -14.81 25.03 31.00
C ASP A 34 -14.17 23.66 31.24
N GLU A 35 -13.37 23.15 30.30
CA GLU A 35 -12.62 21.90 30.44
C GLU A 35 -11.36 22.00 31.32
N LEU A 36 -11.04 23.20 31.77
CA LEU A 36 -9.89 23.44 32.67
C LEU A 36 -10.24 23.27 34.16
N GLU A 37 -11.49 22.93 34.49
CA GLU A 37 -11.88 22.57 35.84
C GLU A 37 -11.09 21.34 36.33
N GLY A 38 -10.40 21.48 37.46
CA GLY A 38 -9.56 20.42 38.00
C GLY A 38 -8.09 20.43 37.59
N LEU A 39 -7.72 21.21 36.58
CA LEU A 39 -6.31 21.37 36.20
C LEU A 39 -5.58 22.39 37.08
N GLU A 40 -4.30 22.10 37.35
CA GLU A 40 -3.39 23.10 37.95
C GLU A 40 -3.01 24.17 36.91
N LEU A 41 -3.72 25.30 36.96
CA LEU A 41 -3.37 26.45 36.15
C LEU A 41 -2.10 27.16 36.70
N PRO A 42 -1.37 27.92 35.86
CA PRO A 42 -0.26 28.69 36.32
C PRO A 42 -0.69 29.71 37.39
N SER A 43 0.28 30.20 38.15
CA SER A 43 0.02 31.09 39.27
C SER A 43 -0.34 32.51 38.83
N THR A 44 -0.03 32.93 37.60
CA THR A 44 -0.26 34.28 37.09
C THR A 44 -0.75 34.30 35.65
N VAL A 45 -1.40 35.37 35.23
CA VAL A 45 -1.90 35.59 33.85
C VAL A 45 -0.73 35.67 32.86
N GLU A 46 0.38 36.30 33.24
CA GLU A 46 1.55 36.43 32.36
C GLU A 46 2.12 35.08 31.94
N VAL A 47 2.17 34.09 32.85
CA VAL A 47 2.60 32.72 32.51
C VAL A 47 1.60 32.02 31.60
N MET A 48 0.31 32.30 31.75
CA MET A 48 -0.70 31.77 30.82
C MET A 48 -0.57 32.40 29.42
N GLU A 49 -0.36 33.71 29.37
CA GLU A 49 -0.10 34.44 28.12
C GLU A 49 1.12 33.88 27.39
N GLU A 50 2.24 33.66 28.12
CA GLU A 50 3.43 33.02 27.54
C GLU A 50 3.10 31.65 26.89
N ARG A 51 2.24 30.85 27.53
CA ARG A 51 1.82 29.54 26.99
C ARG A 51 0.98 29.69 25.70
N VAL A 52 -0.03 30.55 25.73
CA VAL A 52 -0.88 30.83 24.56
C VAL A 52 -0.04 31.36 23.40
N VAL A 53 0.79 32.36 23.63
CA VAL A 53 1.69 32.93 22.61
C VAL A 53 2.66 31.88 22.07
N PHE A 54 3.16 30.98 22.92
CA PHE A 54 4.04 29.91 22.49
C PHE A 54 3.31 28.92 21.54
N LEU A 55 2.09 28.51 21.89
CA LEU A 55 1.28 27.62 21.06
C LEU A 55 0.91 28.28 19.71
N GLN A 56 0.54 29.56 19.73
CA GLN A 56 0.30 30.35 18.53
C GLN A 56 1.54 30.48 17.63
N LYS A 57 2.73 30.71 18.23
CA LYS A 57 4.01 30.70 17.48
C LYS A 57 4.35 29.34 16.89
N LEU A 58 3.87 28.26 17.49
CA LEU A 58 3.99 26.91 16.94
C LEU A 58 3.06 26.68 15.74
N GLY A 59 2.08 27.58 15.52
CA GLY A 59 1.13 27.53 14.41
C GLY A 59 -0.28 27.06 14.78
N LEU A 60 -0.60 26.90 16.08
CA LEU A 60 -1.94 26.55 16.51
C LEU A 60 -2.84 27.78 16.54
N THR A 61 -4.07 27.61 16.11
CA THR A 61 -5.14 28.61 16.19
C THR A 61 -5.86 28.55 17.53
N VAL A 62 -6.73 29.52 17.80
CA VAL A 62 -7.62 29.50 18.98
C VAL A 62 -8.55 28.30 18.92
N ASP A 63 -9.03 27.94 17.74
CA ASP A 63 -9.89 26.78 17.55
C ASP A 63 -9.14 25.47 17.86
N ASP A 64 -7.89 25.31 17.41
CA ASP A 64 -7.06 24.15 17.76
C ASP A 64 -6.83 24.03 19.28
N ILE A 65 -6.71 25.16 19.98
CA ILE A 65 -6.58 25.18 21.45
C ILE A 65 -7.93 24.79 22.10
N ASN A 66 -9.06 25.22 21.54
CA ASN A 66 -10.39 24.86 22.03
C ASN A 66 -10.73 23.38 21.79
N GLU A 67 -10.19 22.75 20.75
CA GLU A 67 -10.34 21.29 20.53
C GLU A 67 -9.63 20.46 21.62
N TYR A 68 -8.53 20.99 22.21
CA TYR A 68 -7.82 20.33 23.31
C TYR A 68 -7.27 21.35 24.32
N PRO A 69 -8.14 21.96 25.15
CA PRO A 69 -7.72 23.04 26.09
C PRO A 69 -6.74 22.57 27.16
N LEU A 70 -6.72 21.25 27.45
CA LEU A 70 -5.81 20.64 28.42
C LEU A 70 -4.33 20.95 28.15
N MET A 71 -3.94 21.25 26.89
CA MET A 71 -2.57 21.67 26.56
C MET A 71 -2.13 22.92 27.32
N LEU A 72 -3.06 23.80 27.71
CA LEU A 72 -2.78 24.99 28.51
C LEU A 72 -2.33 24.64 29.93
N GLY A 73 -2.65 23.46 30.43
CA GLY A 73 -2.15 22.92 31.69
C GLY A 73 -0.65 22.60 31.68
N CYS A 74 -0.09 22.32 30.49
CA CYS A 74 1.32 21.94 30.33
C CYS A 74 2.27 23.06 30.62
N SER A 75 3.33 22.78 31.39
CA SER A 75 4.43 23.75 31.60
C SER A 75 5.28 23.85 30.34
N MET A 76 5.51 25.09 29.88
CA MET A 76 6.39 25.35 28.73
C MET A 76 7.78 24.76 28.92
N ARG A 77 8.43 25.04 30.07
CA ARG A 77 9.80 24.60 30.35
C ARG A 77 9.92 23.12 30.72
N LYS A 78 8.93 22.55 31.43
CA LYS A 78 8.98 21.14 31.90
C LYS A 78 8.43 20.14 30.88
N ASN A 79 7.47 20.53 30.06
CA ASN A 79 6.75 19.68 29.16
C ASN A 79 6.94 20.07 27.68
N MET A 80 6.42 21.24 27.26
CA MET A 80 6.34 21.59 25.83
C MET A 80 7.70 21.62 25.14
N ILE A 81 8.66 22.43 25.69
CA ILE A 81 9.98 22.59 25.07
C ILE A 81 10.76 21.26 25.00
N PRO A 82 10.87 20.46 26.09
CA PRO A 82 11.55 19.18 26.04
C PRO A 82 10.91 18.19 25.04
N VAL A 83 9.59 18.11 24.97
CA VAL A 83 8.87 17.23 24.04
C VAL A 83 9.12 17.65 22.60
N LEU A 84 8.92 18.93 22.28
CA LEU A 84 9.13 19.44 20.92
C LEU A 84 10.58 19.30 20.46
N GLY A 85 11.55 19.61 21.34
CA GLY A 85 12.96 19.39 21.06
C GLY A 85 13.34 17.93 20.84
N TYR A 86 12.67 17.01 21.54
CA TYR A 86 12.85 15.58 21.29
C TYR A 86 12.24 15.15 19.95
N LEU A 87 11.05 15.61 19.61
CA LEU A 87 10.38 15.33 18.32
C LEU A 87 11.24 15.84 17.15
N GLU A 88 11.83 17.03 17.26
CA GLU A 88 12.76 17.54 16.26
C GLU A 88 14.02 16.66 16.14
N LYS A 89 14.58 16.23 17.26
CA LYS A 89 15.77 15.35 17.31
C LYS A 89 15.55 14.00 16.64
N ILE A 90 14.33 13.47 16.66
CA ILE A 90 13.98 12.18 16.02
C ILE A 90 13.55 12.31 14.56
N GLY A 91 13.58 13.55 14.00
CA GLY A 91 13.40 13.77 12.56
C GLY A 91 12.10 14.46 12.15
N ILE A 92 11.28 14.93 13.10
CA ILE A 92 10.12 15.76 12.74
C ILE A 92 10.63 17.18 12.45
N GLN A 93 10.37 17.67 11.24
CA GLN A 93 10.79 19.02 10.85
C GLN A 93 10.15 20.09 11.74
N LYS A 94 10.91 21.11 12.11
CA LYS A 94 10.43 22.21 12.96
C LYS A 94 9.16 22.88 12.44
N SER A 95 9.05 23.03 11.12
CA SER A 95 7.86 23.57 10.44
C SER A 95 6.62 22.68 10.56
N LYS A 96 6.79 21.40 10.88
CA LYS A 96 5.71 20.40 11.02
C LYS A 96 5.32 20.12 12.47
N LEU A 97 6.03 20.70 13.45
CA LEU A 97 5.73 20.47 14.86
C LEU A 97 4.33 20.97 15.26
N GLY A 98 3.88 22.10 14.69
CA GLY A 98 2.53 22.62 14.92
C GLY A 98 1.45 21.65 14.42
N GLU A 99 1.61 21.16 13.18
CA GLU A 99 0.73 20.16 12.59
C GLU A 99 0.71 18.86 13.42
N PHE A 100 1.89 18.42 13.90
CA PHE A 100 1.98 17.24 14.76
C PHE A 100 1.20 17.42 16.06
N VAL A 101 1.38 18.56 16.74
CA VAL A 101 0.68 18.87 18.01
C VAL A 101 -0.83 19.04 17.78
N LYS A 102 -1.23 19.62 16.67
CA LYS A 102 -2.65 19.71 16.27
C LYS A 102 -3.28 18.31 16.15
N ASN A 103 -2.60 17.39 15.48
CA ASN A 103 -3.11 16.02 15.27
C ASN A 103 -3.01 15.15 16.53
N TYR A 104 -2.05 15.40 17.42
CA TYR A 104 -1.84 14.62 18.64
C TYR A 104 -1.41 15.51 19.82
N PRO A 105 -2.31 16.35 20.35
CA PRO A 105 -1.99 17.32 21.41
C PRO A 105 -1.60 16.65 22.74
N GLN A 106 -2.04 15.42 22.98
CA GLN A 106 -1.71 14.63 24.17
C GLN A 106 -0.19 14.44 24.35
N VAL A 107 0.57 14.52 23.28
CA VAL A 107 2.04 14.39 23.32
C VAL A 107 2.68 15.42 24.27
N LEU A 108 2.08 16.63 24.43
CA LEU A 108 2.60 17.68 25.31
C LEU A 108 2.57 17.30 26.80
N HIS A 109 1.75 16.30 27.18
CA HIS A 109 1.71 15.76 28.54
C HIS A 109 2.71 14.62 28.75
N ALA A 110 3.25 14.05 27.66
CA ALA A 110 4.09 12.86 27.71
C ALA A 110 5.48 13.16 28.33
N SER A 111 5.97 12.16 29.07
CA SER A 111 7.36 12.17 29.52
C SER A 111 8.28 11.69 28.40
N VAL A 112 9.26 12.53 28.03
CA VAL A 112 10.24 12.15 27.00
C VAL A 112 10.96 10.86 27.37
N VAL A 113 11.38 10.71 28.65
CA VAL A 113 12.21 9.57 29.09
C VAL A 113 11.38 8.32 29.30
N VAL A 114 10.17 8.45 29.89
CA VAL A 114 9.35 7.30 30.30
C VAL A 114 8.44 6.80 29.19
N GLU A 115 7.95 7.70 28.30
CA GLU A 115 6.95 7.38 27.30
C GLU A 115 7.50 7.44 25.88
N LEU A 116 8.12 8.58 25.47
CA LEU A 116 8.52 8.76 24.07
C LEU A 116 9.77 7.94 23.69
N MET A 117 10.81 7.98 24.52
CA MET A 117 12.07 7.27 24.23
C MET A 117 11.90 5.75 24.09
N PRO A 118 11.13 5.04 24.94
CA PRO A 118 10.90 3.61 24.78
C PRO A 118 10.25 3.25 23.44
N VAL A 119 9.25 4.02 23.01
CA VAL A 119 8.58 3.79 21.71
C VAL A 119 9.55 3.98 20.54
N VAL A 120 10.32 5.06 20.54
CA VAL A 120 11.33 5.32 19.50
C VAL A 120 12.42 4.24 19.51
N LYS A 121 12.85 3.79 20.70
CA LYS A 121 13.81 2.67 20.83
C LYS A 121 13.22 1.38 20.27
N PHE A 122 11.95 1.11 20.53
CA PHE A 122 11.25 -0.06 19.98
C PHE A 122 11.19 0.00 18.44
N LEU A 123 10.75 1.11 17.85
CA LEU A 123 10.70 1.28 16.40
C LEU A 123 12.08 1.09 15.74
N ARG A 124 13.13 1.61 16.37
CA ARG A 124 14.52 1.38 15.91
C ARG A 124 14.95 -0.08 16.04
N GLY A 125 14.49 -0.78 17.07
CA GLY A 125 14.71 -2.22 17.26
C GLY A 125 13.98 -3.08 16.22
N LEU A 126 13.00 -2.52 15.51
CA LEU A 126 12.32 -3.13 14.36
C LEU A 126 13.00 -2.78 13.02
N ASP A 127 14.18 -2.21 13.02
CA ASP A 127 14.92 -1.74 11.83
C ASP A 127 14.23 -0.60 11.07
N VAL A 128 13.38 0.21 11.75
CA VAL A 128 12.91 1.47 11.17
C VAL A 128 14.09 2.43 11.07
N GLU A 129 14.40 2.92 9.87
CA GLU A 129 15.53 3.80 9.66
C GLU A 129 15.34 5.14 10.38
N LYS A 130 16.47 5.71 10.85
CA LYS A 130 16.43 6.98 11.60
C LYS A 130 15.76 8.11 10.82
N GLN A 131 15.96 8.16 9.52
CA GLN A 131 15.37 9.16 8.63
C GLN A 131 13.86 9.00 8.47
N ASP A 132 13.34 7.79 8.62
CA ASP A 132 11.91 7.47 8.45
C ASP A 132 11.10 7.64 9.74
N LEU A 133 11.76 7.71 10.91
CA LEU A 133 11.06 7.84 12.20
C LEU A 133 10.13 9.05 12.24
N GLY A 134 10.62 10.22 11.77
CA GLY A 134 9.80 11.43 11.69
C GLY A 134 8.56 11.24 10.81
N TYR A 135 8.73 10.63 9.65
CA TYR A 135 7.64 10.31 8.74
C TYR A 135 6.62 9.35 9.36
N VAL A 136 7.08 8.25 9.96
CA VAL A 136 6.22 7.24 10.63
C VAL A 136 5.38 7.89 11.73
N LEU A 137 6.01 8.72 12.57
CA LEU A 137 5.32 9.38 13.67
C LEU A 137 4.39 10.52 13.20
N MET A 138 4.72 11.22 12.11
CA MET A 138 3.80 12.17 11.48
C MET A 138 2.56 11.47 10.92
N LYS A 139 2.73 10.28 10.37
CA LYS A 139 1.64 9.48 9.79
C LYS A 139 0.76 8.83 10.86
N TYR A 140 1.34 8.43 11.98
CA TYR A 140 0.61 7.77 13.09
C TYR A 140 1.19 8.21 14.44
N PRO A 141 0.87 9.44 14.91
CA PRO A 141 1.42 10.00 16.14
C PRO A 141 0.95 9.29 17.41
N GLU A 142 -0.20 8.61 17.37
CA GLU A 142 -0.76 7.84 18.48
C GLU A 142 0.15 6.68 18.92
N LEU A 143 1.10 6.27 18.07
CA LEU A 143 2.12 5.29 18.47
C LEU A 143 2.85 5.68 19.75
N LEU A 144 3.05 7.00 19.96
CA LEU A 144 3.72 7.51 21.15
C LEU A 144 2.92 7.31 22.45
N GLY A 145 1.60 7.04 22.34
CA GLY A 145 0.72 6.77 23.48
C GLY A 145 0.44 5.28 23.70
N PHE A 146 0.87 4.38 22.81
CA PHE A 146 0.61 2.96 22.97
C PHE A 146 1.56 2.29 23.97
N LYS A 147 1.01 1.33 24.73
CA LYS A 147 1.80 0.44 25.58
C LYS A 147 2.54 -0.58 24.71
N LEU A 148 3.87 -0.63 24.81
CA LEU A 148 4.72 -1.53 24.02
C LEU A 148 4.32 -2.99 24.21
N GLU A 149 4.12 -3.42 25.44
CA GLU A 149 3.88 -4.84 25.82
C GLU A 149 2.49 -5.34 25.46
N GLY A 150 1.51 -4.47 25.24
CA GLY A 150 0.10 -4.86 25.03
C GLY A 150 -0.31 -5.02 23.57
N THR A 151 0.16 -4.16 22.68
CA THR A 151 -0.35 -4.07 21.31
C THR A 151 0.76 -4.17 20.29
N MET A 152 1.77 -3.29 20.34
CA MET A 152 2.78 -3.22 19.30
C MET A 152 3.63 -4.50 19.21
N SER A 153 4.13 -5.01 20.33
CA SER A 153 4.94 -6.24 20.35
C SER A 153 4.15 -7.47 19.95
N THR A 154 2.87 -7.56 20.34
CA THR A 154 2.00 -8.69 19.96
C THR A 154 1.70 -8.71 18.47
N SER A 155 1.48 -7.56 17.84
CA SER A 155 1.25 -7.46 16.40
C SER A 155 2.50 -7.89 15.62
N VAL A 156 3.68 -7.43 16.03
CA VAL A 156 4.96 -7.85 15.43
C VAL A 156 5.20 -9.35 15.63
N ALA A 157 5.04 -9.85 16.86
CA ALA A 157 5.25 -11.27 17.16
C ALA A 157 4.31 -12.17 16.35
N TYR A 158 3.06 -11.78 16.17
CA TYR A 158 2.12 -12.52 15.34
C TYR A 158 2.55 -12.54 13.87
N LEU A 159 2.91 -11.40 13.29
CA LEU A 159 3.36 -11.33 11.89
C LEU A 159 4.62 -12.20 11.66
N VAL A 160 5.57 -12.16 12.58
CA VAL A 160 6.75 -13.04 12.51
C VAL A 160 6.34 -14.52 12.63
N SER A 161 5.39 -14.86 13.49
CA SER A 161 4.90 -16.24 13.66
C SER A 161 4.26 -16.84 12.41
N ILE A 162 3.65 -16.01 11.57
CA ILE A 162 3.07 -16.44 10.28
C ILE A 162 4.08 -16.45 9.12
N GLY A 163 5.34 -16.09 9.39
CA GLY A 163 6.45 -16.19 8.44
C GLY A 163 6.89 -14.87 7.80
N VAL A 164 6.45 -13.70 8.31
CA VAL A 164 7.02 -12.40 7.94
C VAL A 164 8.44 -12.33 8.46
N SER A 165 9.38 -11.92 7.60
CA SER A 165 10.79 -11.77 7.97
C SER A 165 10.96 -10.63 9.00
N PRO A 166 11.67 -10.84 10.11
CA PRO A 166 11.95 -9.76 11.07
C PRO A 166 12.58 -8.51 10.44
N ARG A 167 13.40 -8.69 9.39
CA ARG A 167 14.05 -7.58 8.66
C ARG A 167 13.08 -6.75 7.83
N ASP A 168 11.94 -7.31 7.46
CA ASP A 168 10.92 -6.63 6.65
C ASP A 168 9.91 -5.86 7.52
N ILE A 169 9.92 -6.05 8.85
CA ILE A 169 9.01 -5.35 9.77
C ILE A 169 9.26 -3.83 9.74
N GLY A 170 10.51 -3.36 9.74
CA GLY A 170 10.83 -1.93 9.66
C GLY A 170 10.28 -1.26 8.39
N PRO A 171 10.57 -1.79 7.19
CA PRO A 171 9.94 -1.37 5.95
C PRO A 171 8.40 -1.40 5.98
N MET A 172 7.79 -2.43 6.57
CA MET A 172 6.33 -2.49 6.75
C MET A 172 5.80 -1.36 7.65
N VAL A 173 6.51 -1.04 8.74
CA VAL A 173 6.15 0.08 9.64
C VAL A 173 6.24 1.40 8.88
N THR A 174 7.28 1.62 8.10
CA THR A 174 7.42 2.83 7.27
C THR A 174 6.28 2.94 6.26
N GLN A 175 5.90 1.84 5.63
CA GLN A 175 4.80 1.81 4.67
C GLN A 175 3.42 2.03 5.32
N TYR A 176 3.13 1.28 6.40
CA TYR A 176 1.82 1.26 7.03
C TYR A 176 1.91 1.09 8.56
N PRO A 177 2.25 2.16 9.34
CA PRO A 177 2.49 2.07 10.78
C PRO A 177 1.26 1.64 11.59
N TYR A 178 0.07 1.82 11.06
CA TYR A 178 -1.21 1.56 11.76
C TYR A 178 -1.35 0.13 12.26
N PHE A 179 -0.72 -0.86 11.61
CA PHE A 179 -0.81 -2.25 12.05
C PHE A 179 -0.22 -2.48 13.45
N LEU A 180 0.72 -1.63 13.90
CA LEU A 180 1.27 -1.70 15.24
C LEU A 180 0.22 -1.41 16.33
N GLY A 181 -0.81 -0.62 16.01
CA GLY A 181 -1.94 -0.33 16.90
C GLY A 181 -3.11 -1.31 16.78
N MET A 182 -3.08 -2.23 15.82
CA MET A 182 -4.17 -3.18 15.58
C MET A 182 -4.16 -4.33 16.57
N ARG A 183 -5.35 -4.72 17.05
CA ARG A 183 -5.51 -5.90 17.89
C ARG A 183 -5.41 -7.17 17.06
N VAL A 184 -4.46 -8.03 17.38
CA VAL A 184 -4.22 -9.29 16.66
C VAL A 184 -5.47 -10.17 16.63
N GLY A 185 -6.12 -10.39 17.76
CA GLY A 185 -7.25 -11.33 17.89
C GLY A 185 -8.51 -10.90 17.14
N THR A 186 -8.76 -9.60 16.98
CA THR A 186 -10.01 -9.07 16.41
C THR A 186 -9.84 -8.47 15.00
N VAL A 187 -8.62 -8.12 14.60
CA VAL A 187 -8.38 -7.47 13.31
C VAL A 187 -7.43 -8.29 12.44
N ILE A 188 -6.18 -8.50 12.88
CA ILE A 188 -5.15 -9.10 12.02
C ILE A 188 -5.42 -10.58 11.77
N LYS A 189 -5.64 -11.36 12.86
CA LYS A 189 -5.82 -12.82 12.75
C LYS A 189 -7.06 -13.20 11.94
N PRO A 190 -8.26 -12.62 12.14
CA PRO A 190 -9.42 -12.95 11.32
C PRO A 190 -9.20 -12.71 9.82
N LEU A 191 -8.52 -11.63 9.44
CA LEU A 191 -8.16 -11.35 8.04
C LEU A 191 -7.21 -12.43 7.49
N VAL A 192 -6.16 -12.76 8.24
CA VAL A 192 -5.20 -13.79 7.86
C VAL A 192 -5.88 -15.15 7.72
N ASP A 193 -6.68 -15.57 8.72
CA ASP A 193 -7.39 -16.84 8.71
C ASP A 193 -8.36 -16.93 7.51
N TYR A 194 -9.07 -15.84 7.21
CA TYR A 194 -9.95 -15.78 6.05
C TYR A 194 -9.19 -15.96 4.73
N LEU A 195 -8.09 -15.23 4.53
CA LEU A 195 -7.29 -15.35 3.30
C LEU A 195 -6.68 -16.75 3.15
N VAL A 196 -6.26 -17.37 4.23
CA VAL A 196 -5.79 -18.76 4.24
C VAL A 196 -6.93 -19.74 3.90
N SER A 197 -8.15 -19.48 4.40
CA SER A 197 -9.33 -20.32 4.08
C SER A 197 -9.72 -20.28 2.59
N LEU A 198 -9.33 -19.22 1.86
CA LEU A 198 -9.48 -19.14 0.41
C LEU A 198 -8.43 -19.96 -0.37
N GLY A 199 -7.54 -20.66 0.33
CA GLY A 199 -6.46 -21.44 -0.26
C GLY A 199 -5.15 -20.70 -0.47
N LEU A 200 -4.99 -19.48 0.10
CA LEU A 200 -3.74 -18.73 0.01
C LEU A 200 -2.70 -19.33 0.98
N PRO A 201 -1.56 -19.86 0.50
CA PRO A 201 -0.53 -20.40 1.38
C PRO A 201 0.02 -19.34 2.32
N ILE A 202 0.18 -19.66 3.61
CA ILE A 202 0.64 -18.71 4.64
C ILE A 202 1.96 -18.03 4.28
N LYS A 203 2.90 -18.75 3.65
CA LYS A 203 4.18 -18.19 3.18
C LYS A 203 4.02 -17.15 2.07
N ILE A 204 3.04 -17.34 1.19
CA ILE A 204 2.71 -16.38 0.12
C ILE A 204 2.05 -15.15 0.74
N LEU A 205 1.13 -15.36 1.69
CA LEU A 205 0.48 -14.30 2.43
C LEU A 205 1.51 -13.45 3.20
N ALA A 206 2.45 -14.05 3.91
CA ALA A 206 3.52 -13.34 4.60
C ALA A 206 4.32 -12.42 3.64
N ARG A 207 4.78 -12.97 2.51
CA ARG A 207 5.49 -12.19 1.47
C ARG A 207 4.63 -11.08 0.84
N MET A 208 3.33 -11.32 0.73
CA MET A 208 2.38 -10.31 0.26
C MET A 208 2.28 -9.15 1.24
N LEU A 209 2.21 -9.44 2.55
CA LEU A 209 2.16 -8.44 3.61
C LEU A 209 3.49 -7.67 3.75
N GLU A 210 4.64 -8.32 3.60
CA GLU A 210 5.96 -7.68 3.56
C GLU A 210 6.04 -6.56 2.51
N LYS A 211 5.48 -6.82 1.33
CA LYS A 211 5.48 -5.86 0.22
C LYS A 211 4.35 -4.82 0.31
N ARG A 212 3.25 -5.16 0.96
CA ARG A 212 2.01 -4.38 0.98
C ARG A 212 1.34 -4.44 2.33
N ALA A 213 1.99 -3.85 3.34
CA ALA A 213 1.52 -3.86 4.74
C ALA A 213 0.12 -3.24 4.91
N TYR A 214 -0.27 -2.30 4.03
CA TYR A 214 -1.58 -1.65 4.06
C TYR A 214 -2.77 -2.61 3.89
N ILE A 215 -2.56 -3.83 3.38
CA ILE A 215 -3.60 -4.87 3.30
C ILE A 215 -4.16 -5.21 4.68
N LEU A 216 -3.32 -5.11 5.72
CA LEU A 216 -3.76 -5.31 7.11
C LEU A 216 -4.84 -4.31 7.55
N GLY A 217 -4.96 -3.18 6.87
CA GLY A 217 -5.95 -2.14 7.15
C GLY A 217 -7.28 -2.31 6.40
N TYR A 218 -7.40 -3.31 5.56
CA TYR A 218 -8.68 -3.56 4.91
C TYR A 218 -9.68 -4.19 5.88
N ASP A 219 -10.89 -3.64 5.92
CA ASP A 219 -11.97 -4.23 6.70
C ASP A 219 -12.39 -5.57 6.10
N LEU A 220 -12.38 -6.61 6.97
CA LEU A 220 -12.69 -7.98 6.53
C LEU A 220 -14.15 -8.11 6.09
N GLU A 221 -15.10 -7.56 6.86
CA GLU A 221 -16.52 -7.76 6.63
C GLU A 221 -17.08 -6.80 5.57
N GLU A 222 -16.64 -5.54 5.59
CA GLU A 222 -17.20 -4.50 4.74
C GLU A 222 -16.45 -4.36 3.40
N THR A 223 -15.21 -4.84 3.31
CA THR A 223 -14.40 -4.64 2.10
C THR A 223 -13.92 -5.96 1.51
N VAL A 224 -13.23 -6.79 2.30
CA VAL A 224 -12.54 -7.97 1.76
C VAL A 224 -13.53 -9.05 1.32
N LYS A 225 -14.46 -9.46 2.20
CA LYS A 225 -15.46 -10.48 1.87
C LYS A 225 -16.36 -10.06 0.70
N PRO A 226 -16.95 -8.84 0.69
CA PRO A 226 -17.75 -8.39 -0.45
C PRO A 226 -16.97 -8.36 -1.77
N ASN A 227 -15.68 -8.03 -1.75
CA ASN A 227 -14.85 -8.06 -2.95
C ASN A 227 -14.56 -9.49 -3.42
N VAL A 228 -14.35 -10.44 -2.52
CA VAL A 228 -14.22 -11.86 -2.88
C VAL A 228 -15.53 -12.40 -3.47
N ASP A 229 -16.66 -12.08 -2.87
CA ASP A 229 -17.98 -12.49 -3.38
C ASP A 229 -18.25 -11.83 -4.74
N CYS A 230 -17.82 -10.57 -4.92
CA CYS A 230 -17.88 -9.89 -6.21
C CYS A 230 -17.09 -10.67 -7.29
N LEU A 231 -15.84 -11.08 -7.00
CA LEU A 231 -15.05 -11.89 -7.95
C LEU A 231 -15.81 -13.16 -8.38
N VAL A 232 -16.36 -13.88 -7.42
CA VAL A 232 -17.15 -15.09 -7.69
C VAL A 232 -18.39 -14.76 -8.55
N SER A 233 -19.09 -13.67 -8.24
CA SER A 233 -20.28 -13.25 -8.99
C SER A 233 -19.98 -12.88 -10.45
N PHE A 234 -18.76 -12.46 -10.77
CA PHE A 234 -18.29 -12.21 -12.13
C PHE A 234 -17.70 -13.45 -12.82
N GLY A 235 -17.85 -14.62 -12.21
CA GLY A 235 -17.46 -15.90 -12.82
C GLY A 235 -16.03 -16.34 -12.56
N ILE A 236 -15.29 -15.68 -11.63
CA ILE A 236 -13.98 -16.15 -11.22
C ILE A 236 -14.14 -17.46 -10.44
N ARG A 237 -13.41 -18.48 -10.84
CA ARG A 237 -13.47 -19.79 -10.21
C ARG A 237 -12.88 -19.75 -8.80
N ARG A 238 -13.54 -20.39 -7.84
CA ARG A 238 -13.14 -20.39 -6.43
C ARG A 238 -11.72 -20.91 -6.20
N GLU A 239 -11.31 -21.92 -6.98
CA GLU A 239 -9.99 -22.55 -6.92
C GLU A 239 -8.87 -21.59 -7.36
N LEU A 240 -9.20 -20.53 -8.11
CA LEU A 240 -8.26 -19.54 -8.60
C LEU A 240 -8.23 -18.24 -7.77
N LEU A 241 -9.14 -18.08 -6.80
CA LEU A 241 -9.19 -16.88 -5.95
C LEU A 241 -7.84 -16.61 -5.26
N ALA A 242 -7.24 -17.64 -4.68
CA ALA A 242 -5.93 -17.51 -4.04
C ALA A 242 -4.85 -17.00 -5.02
N LEU A 243 -4.87 -17.50 -6.26
CA LEU A 243 -3.93 -17.09 -7.30
C LEU A 243 -4.17 -15.64 -7.75
N VAL A 244 -5.42 -15.26 -7.97
CA VAL A 244 -5.83 -13.89 -8.33
C VAL A 244 -5.39 -12.89 -7.24
N ILE A 245 -5.67 -13.22 -5.98
CA ILE A 245 -5.29 -12.39 -4.83
C ILE A 245 -3.77 -12.31 -4.69
N ALA A 246 -3.05 -13.42 -4.85
CA ALA A 246 -1.59 -13.43 -4.76
C ALA A 246 -0.93 -12.57 -5.86
N GLN A 247 -1.48 -12.57 -7.08
CA GLN A 247 -0.97 -11.78 -8.20
C GLN A 247 -1.29 -10.29 -8.06
N PHE A 248 -2.47 -9.95 -7.54
CA PHE A 248 -2.93 -8.56 -7.41
C PHE A 248 -3.67 -8.34 -6.08
N PRO A 249 -2.93 -8.28 -4.95
CA PRO A 249 -3.54 -8.14 -3.62
C PRO A 249 -4.40 -6.90 -3.43
N GLN A 250 -4.10 -5.82 -4.13
CA GLN A 250 -4.89 -4.57 -4.09
C GLN A 250 -6.35 -4.78 -4.48
N ILE A 251 -6.66 -5.84 -5.22
CA ILE A 251 -8.03 -6.17 -5.62
C ILE A 251 -8.98 -6.29 -4.42
N LEU A 252 -8.45 -6.66 -3.25
CA LEU A 252 -9.22 -6.80 -2.02
C LEU A 252 -9.75 -5.46 -1.47
N GLY A 253 -9.09 -4.34 -1.79
CA GLY A 253 -9.45 -3.01 -1.28
C GLY A 253 -10.05 -2.07 -2.33
N LEU A 254 -10.22 -2.50 -3.59
CA LEU A 254 -10.78 -1.66 -4.65
C LEU A 254 -12.30 -1.51 -4.53
N PRO A 255 -12.91 -0.46 -5.08
CA PRO A 255 -14.34 -0.40 -5.35
C PRO A 255 -14.69 -1.38 -6.49
N LEU A 256 -14.55 -2.67 -6.20
CA LEU A 256 -14.38 -3.73 -7.18
C LEU A 256 -15.60 -3.92 -8.08
N LYS A 257 -16.81 -3.86 -7.52
CA LYS A 257 -18.04 -4.04 -8.29
C LYS A 257 -18.17 -3.02 -9.43
N ALA A 258 -17.91 -1.75 -9.16
CA ALA A 258 -17.97 -0.70 -10.18
C ALA A 258 -16.89 -0.89 -11.25
N LYS A 259 -15.65 -1.19 -10.82
CA LYS A 259 -14.52 -1.43 -11.75
C LYS A 259 -14.76 -2.67 -12.62
N MET A 260 -15.18 -3.79 -12.05
CA MET A 260 -15.49 -5.03 -12.79
C MET A 260 -16.61 -4.81 -13.80
N SER A 261 -17.70 -4.19 -13.39
CA SER A 261 -18.82 -3.90 -14.29
C SER A 261 -18.41 -2.99 -15.46
N SER A 262 -17.66 -1.94 -15.19
CA SER A 262 -17.17 -1.03 -16.24
C SER A 262 -16.22 -1.74 -17.21
N GLN A 263 -15.28 -2.55 -16.70
CA GLN A 263 -14.34 -3.27 -17.54
C GLN A 263 -15.03 -4.39 -18.34
N GLN A 264 -15.93 -5.17 -17.73
CA GLN A 264 -16.67 -6.21 -18.43
C GLN A 264 -17.49 -5.61 -19.58
N TYR A 265 -18.20 -4.50 -19.34
CA TYR A 265 -18.95 -3.81 -20.39
C TYR A 265 -18.01 -3.33 -21.53
N PHE A 266 -16.87 -2.77 -21.18
CA PHE A 266 -15.88 -2.33 -22.17
C PHE A 266 -15.33 -3.53 -22.99
N PHE A 267 -14.98 -4.63 -22.35
CA PHE A 267 -14.49 -5.84 -23.02
C PHE A 267 -15.54 -6.43 -23.97
N SER A 268 -16.81 -6.47 -23.55
CA SER A 268 -17.92 -6.92 -24.39
C SER A 268 -18.14 -5.99 -25.60
N LEU A 269 -18.18 -4.69 -25.37
CA LEU A 269 -18.49 -3.71 -26.41
C LEU A 269 -17.37 -3.53 -27.42
N LYS A 270 -16.14 -3.34 -26.95
CA LYS A 270 -14.99 -2.97 -27.78
C LYS A 270 -14.17 -4.16 -28.26
N LEU A 271 -13.97 -5.17 -27.42
CA LEU A 271 -13.17 -6.32 -27.74
C LEU A 271 -13.98 -7.55 -28.18
N LYS A 272 -15.31 -7.51 -28.07
CA LYS A 272 -16.21 -8.63 -28.38
C LYS A 272 -15.92 -9.89 -27.53
N ILE A 273 -15.46 -9.67 -26.29
CA ILE A 273 -15.20 -10.74 -25.33
C ILE A 273 -16.43 -10.85 -24.42
N ASP A 274 -16.99 -12.05 -24.33
CA ASP A 274 -18.14 -12.36 -23.50
C ASP A 274 -17.81 -12.35 -21.99
N PRO A 275 -18.79 -12.36 -21.08
CA PRO A 275 -18.55 -12.36 -19.65
C PRO A 275 -17.64 -13.50 -19.16
N GLU A 276 -17.77 -14.70 -19.73
CA GLU A 276 -16.92 -15.84 -19.37
C GLU A 276 -15.48 -15.66 -19.84
N GLY A 277 -15.29 -15.13 -21.04
CA GLY A 277 -13.96 -14.74 -21.54
C GLY A 277 -13.32 -13.65 -20.69
N PHE A 278 -14.11 -12.66 -20.25
CA PHE A 278 -13.63 -11.63 -19.33
C PHE A 278 -13.20 -12.21 -17.98
N ALA A 279 -13.97 -13.14 -17.41
CA ALA A 279 -13.57 -13.83 -16.19
C ALA A 279 -12.22 -14.55 -16.37
N ARG A 280 -12.01 -15.26 -17.49
CA ARG A 280 -10.72 -15.91 -17.81
C ARG A 280 -9.56 -14.90 -17.94
N VAL A 281 -9.83 -13.71 -18.48
CA VAL A 281 -8.85 -12.61 -18.54
C VAL A 281 -8.45 -12.16 -17.14
N VAL A 282 -9.43 -11.94 -16.25
CA VAL A 282 -9.17 -11.52 -14.86
C VAL A 282 -8.43 -12.61 -14.07
N GLU A 283 -8.79 -13.90 -14.26
CA GLU A 283 -8.09 -15.02 -13.62
C GLU A 283 -6.59 -15.06 -13.95
N LYS A 284 -6.22 -14.71 -15.20
CA LYS A 284 -4.83 -14.74 -15.67
C LYS A 284 -4.08 -13.44 -15.43
N MET A 285 -4.78 -12.30 -15.42
CA MET A 285 -4.21 -10.97 -15.25
C MET A 285 -5.20 -10.07 -14.47
N PRO A 286 -5.30 -10.26 -13.16
CA PRO A 286 -6.27 -9.50 -12.35
C PRO A 286 -6.05 -7.97 -12.37
N GLN A 287 -4.83 -7.51 -12.66
CA GLN A 287 -4.51 -6.09 -12.83
C GLN A 287 -5.36 -5.40 -13.91
N VAL A 288 -5.89 -6.16 -14.86
CA VAL A 288 -6.75 -5.64 -15.94
C VAL A 288 -7.93 -4.84 -15.41
N VAL A 289 -8.44 -5.18 -14.23
CA VAL A 289 -9.55 -4.48 -13.57
C VAL A 289 -9.24 -3.01 -13.30
N SER A 290 -7.97 -2.66 -13.10
CA SER A 290 -7.50 -1.31 -12.80
C SER A 290 -6.84 -0.61 -13.99
N LEU A 291 -6.67 -1.30 -15.13
CA LEU A 291 -6.07 -0.68 -16.31
C LEU A 291 -7.02 0.33 -16.95
N ASN A 292 -6.45 1.43 -17.42
CA ASN A 292 -7.18 2.40 -18.21
C ASN A 292 -7.60 1.79 -19.55
N GLN A 293 -8.88 1.94 -19.90
CA GLN A 293 -9.47 1.39 -21.13
C GLN A 293 -8.75 1.89 -22.39
N HIS A 294 -8.27 3.13 -22.39
CA HIS A 294 -7.51 3.69 -23.50
C HIS A 294 -6.15 2.98 -23.70
N VAL A 295 -5.50 2.58 -22.60
CA VAL A 295 -4.26 1.79 -22.65
C VAL A 295 -4.53 0.42 -23.26
N ILE A 296 -5.63 -0.23 -22.86
CA ILE A 296 -6.06 -1.54 -23.37
C ILE A 296 -6.33 -1.50 -24.89
N LEU A 297 -6.92 -0.40 -25.39
CA LEU A 297 -7.27 -0.28 -26.81
C LEU A 297 -6.04 -0.18 -27.72
N LYS A 298 -4.99 0.48 -27.32
CA LYS A 298 -3.80 0.74 -28.17
C LYS A 298 -3.22 -0.55 -28.78
N PRO A 299 -2.89 -1.62 -28.01
CA PRO A 299 -2.41 -2.88 -28.55
C PRO A 299 -3.46 -3.61 -29.42
N VAL A 300 -4.72 -3.57 -29.02
CA VAL A 300 -5.84 -4.19 -29.76
C VAL A 300 -5.98 -3.55 -31.15
N GLU A 301 -6.04 -2.24 -31.23
CA GLU A 301 -6.10 -1.52 -32.49
C GLU A 301 -4.89 -1.77 -33.38
N PHE A 302 -3.71 -1.89 -32.77
CA PHE A 302 -2.52 -2.24 -33.53
C PHE A 302 -2.67 -3.59 -34.23
N LEU A 303 -3.17 -4.63 -33.55
CA LEU A 303 -3.39 -5.96 -34.13
C LEU A 303 -4.47 -5.94 -35.22
N LEU A 304 -5.59 -5.24 -35.00
CA LEU A 304 -6.65 -5.07 -35.97
C LEU A 304 -6.13 -4.38 -37.26
N ARG A 305 -5.33 -3.31 -37.13
CA ARG A 305 -4.71 -2.63 -38.29
C ARG A 305 -3.70 -3.49 -39.05
N ARG A 306 -3.23 -4.59 -38.49
CA ARG A 306 -2.39 -5.58 -39.16
C ARG A 306 -3.17 -6.67 -39.87
N GLY A 307 -4.50 -6.57 -39.92
CA GLY A 307 -5.38 -7.48 -40.65
C GLY A 307 -5.76 -8.74 -39.87
N ILE A 308 -5.53 -8.75 -38.53
CA ILE A 308 -6.00 -9.85 -37.68
C ILE A 308 -7.50 -9.63 -37.41
N PRO A 309 -8.38 -10.60 -37.70
CA PRO A 309 -9.81 -10.49 -37.46
C PRO A 309 -10.13 -10.20 -36.00
N SER A 310 -11.21 -9.45 -35.73
CA SER A 310 -11.59 -9.07 -34.36
C SER A 310 -11.85 -10.27 -33.46
N ALA A 311 -12.44 -11.34 -33.99
CA ALA A 311 -12.66 -12.58 -33.24
C ALA A 311 -11.33 -13.24 -32.83
N ASP A 312 -10.33 -13.21 -33.69
CA ASP A 312 -9.01 -13.76 -33.40
C ASP A 312 -8.28 -12.88 -32.37
N VAL A 313 -8.40 -11.56 -32.46
CA VAL A 313 -7.84 -10.64 -31.47
C VAL A 313 -8.50 -10.87 -30.10
N ALA A 314 -9.82 -11.06 -30.04
CA ALA A 314 -10.52 -11.43 -28.82
C ALA A 314 -9.97 -12.72 -28.20
N ASN A 315 -9.80 -13.77 -29.02
CA ASN A 315 -9.21 -15.04 -28.58
C ASN A 315 -7.76 -14.90 -28.10
N MET A 316 -6.96 -14.08 -28.81
CA MET A 316 -5.59 -13.76 -28.37
C MET A 316 -5.56 -13.11 -26.99
N VAL A 317 -6.45 -12.14 -26.73
CA VAL A 317 -6.55 -11.46 -25.44
C VAL A 317 -6.99 -12.41 -24.33
N VAL A 318 -7.99 -13.27 -24.57
CA VAL A 318 -8.43 -14.29 -23.58
C VAL A 318 -7.32 -15.30 -23.30
N LYS A 319 -6.53 -15.67 -24.33
CA LYS A 319 -5.41 -16.59 -24.19
C LYS A 319 -4.23 -15.96 -23.44
N CYS A 320 -3.84 -14.76 -23.82
CA CYS A 320 -2.72 -13.99 -23.28
C CYS A 320 -3.15 -12.56 -22.94
N PRO A 321 -3.77 -12.33 -21.76
CA PRO A 321 -4.23 -11.00 -21.36
C PRO A 321 -3.14 -9.93 -21.27
N GLN A 322 -1.89 -10.33 -21.05
CA GLN A 322 -0.73 -9.45 -21.02
C GLN A 322 -0.59 -8.61 -22.29
N LEU A 323 -1.17 -9.07 -23.40
CA LEU A 323 -1.21 -8.31 -24.65
C LEU A 323 -1.77 -6.89 -24.49
N VAL A 324 -2.82 -6.72 -23.68
CA VAL A 324 -3.49 -5.42 -23.50
C VAL A 324 -2.66 -4.42 -22.68
N ALA A 325 -1.60 -4.89 -22.02
CA ALA A 325 -0.64 -4.07 -21.27
C ALA A 325 0.69 -3.89 -22.03
N CYS A 326 0.84 -4.47 -23.23
CA CYS A 326 2.06 -4.35 -24.03
C CYS A 326 2.22 -2.93 -24.60
N ARG A 327 3.44 -2.41 -24.56
CA ARG A 327 3.80 -1.15 -25.26
C ARG A 327 3.72 -1.36 -26.76
N VAL A 328 2.91 -0.56 -27.43
CA VAL A 328 2.68 -0.66 -28.89
C VAL A 328 3.97 -0.55 -29.68
N GLU A 329 4.92 0.28 -29.26
CA GLU A 329 6.21 0.44 -29.94
C GLU A 329 7.02 -0.86 -29.91
N LEU A 330 7.05 -1.56 -28.80
CA LEU A 330 7.71 -2.87 -28.71
C LEU A 330 6.99 -3.92 -29.56
N MET A 331 5.66 -3.90 -29.55
CA MET A 331 4.86 -4.79 -30.42
C MET A 331 5.14 -4.52 -31.89
N LYS A 332 5.27 -3.25 -32.32
CA LYS A 332 5.63 -2.90 -33.69
C LYS A 332 6.98 -3.51 -34.08
N ASN A 333 8.01 -3.34 -33.26
CA ASN A 333 9.34 -3.86 -33.52
C ASN A 333 9.33 -5.39 -33.63
N SER A 334 8.66 -6.06 -32.69
CA SER A 334 8.51 -7.52 -32.71
C SER A 334 7.72 -7.99 -33.93
N TYR A 335 6.65 -7.29 -34.31
CA TYR A 335 5.87 -7.60 -35.51
C TYR A 335 6.68 -7.44 -36.79
N TYR A 336 7.45 -6.37 -36.94
CA TYR A 336 8.30 -6.16 -38.13
C TYR A 336 9.35 -7.25 -38.23
N PHE A 337 10.02 -7.61 -37.14
CA PHE A 337 10.95 -8.73 -37.14
C PHE A 337 10.28 -10.05 -37.55
N TYR A 338 9.10 -10.31 -36.99
CA TYR A 338 8.30 -11.48 -37.35
C TYR A 338 7.99 -11.52 -38.85
N LYS A 339 7.54 -10.41 -39.40
CA LYS A 339 7.10 -10.32 -40.80
C LYS A 339 8.27 -10.33 -41.79
N SER A 340 9.30 -9.54 -41.53
CA SER A 340 10.40 -9.36 -42.49
C SER A 340 11.52 -10.40 -42.37
N GLU A 341 11.92 -10.75 -41.13
CA GLU A 341 13.03 -11.66 -40.90
C GLU A 341 12.61 -13.13 -40.78
N MET A 342 11.51 -13.38 -40.09
CA MET A 342 11.01 -14.75 -39.89
C MET A 342 10.12 -15.20 -41.05
N GLY A 343 9.42 -14.29 -41.75
CA GLY A 343 8.58 -14.60 -42.92
C GLY A 343 7.41 -15.55 -42.62
N ARG A 344 6.88 -15.57 -41.39
CA ARG A 344 5.88 -16.53 -40.95
C ARG A 344 4.45 -16.03 -41.14
N PRO A 345 3.46 -16.96 -41.25
CA PRO A 345 2.05 -16.61 -41.42
C PRO A 345 1.45 -16.00 -40.15
N LEU A 346 0.54 -14.99 -40.32
CA LEU A 346 -0.15 -14.34 -39.18
C LEU A 346 -0.90 -15.31 -38.28
N LYS A 347 -1.37 -16.40 -38.82
CA LYS A 347 -2.10 -17.47 -38.07
C LYS A 347 -1.26 -17.96 -36.89
N GLU A 348 0.05 -18.12 -37.05
CA GLU A 348 0.92 -18.57 -35.96
C GLU A 348 1.01 -17.55 -34.79
N LEU A 349 0.89 -16.24 -35.07
CA LEU A 349 0.77 -15.22 -34.02
C LEU A 349 -0.56 -15.29 -33.28
N VAL A 350 -1.64 -15.64 -33.98
CA VAL A 350 -2.96 -15.87 -33.37
C VAL A 350 -2.90 -17.09 -32.47
N GLU A 351 -2.24 -18.15 -32.91
CA GLU A 351 -2.08 -19.38 -32.14
C GLU A 351 -1.12 -19.22 -30.94
N PHE A 352 -0.14 -18.31 -31.03
CA PHE A 352 0.84 -18.05 -29.98
C PHE A 352 1.00 -16.53 -29.71
N PRO A 353 -0.01 -15.88 -29.12
CA PRO A 353 0.00 -14.46 -28.83
C PRO A 353 1.06 -14.03 -27.80
N GLU A 354 1.54 -14.96 -26.98
CA GLU A 354 2.62 -14.78 -26.01
C GLU A 354 3.92 -14.29 -26.68
N TYR A 355 4.07 -14.43 -28.01
CA TYR A 355 5.17 -13.87 -28.79
C TYR A 355 5.45 -12.41 -28.46
N PHE A 356 4.41 -11.58 -28.31
CA PHE A 356 4.53 -10.16 -28.02
C PHE A 356 4.94 -9.84 -26.59
N THR A 357 4.91 -10.81 -25.68
CA THR A 357 5.33 -10.64 -24.29
C THR A 357 6.81 -10.94 -24.05
N TYR A 358 7.48 -11.54 -25.02
CA TYR A 358 8.91 -11.84 -24.96
C TYR A 358 9.76 -10.66 -25.47
N SER A 359 10.93 -10.47 -24.85
CA SER A 359 11.90 -9.48 -25.33
C SER A 359 12.42 -9.84 -26.73
N LEU A 360 12.29 -8.90 -27.66
CA LEU A 360 12.80 -9.06 -29.02
C LEU A 360 14.31 -9.24 -29.03
N GLU A 361 15.04 -8.39 -28.31
CA GLU A 361 16.51 -8.34 -28.36
C GLU A 361 17.17 -9.45 -27.55
N SER A 362 16.65 -9.74 -26.34
CA SER A 362 17.29 -10.71 -25.45
C SER A 362 16.81 -12.15 -25.64
N ARG A 363 15.65 -12.37 -26.29
CA ARG A 363 15.08 -13.71 -26.40
C ARG A 363 14.72 -14.12 -27.84
N ILE A 364 13.89 -13.33 -28.53
CA ILE A 364 13.37 -13.71 -29.85
C ILE A 364 14.49 -13.76 -30.87
N LYS A 365 15.25 -12.65 -31.07
CA LYS A 365 16.33 -12.57 -32.06
C LYS A 365 17.42 -13.61 -31.83
N PRO A 366 18.02 -13.75 -30.64
CA PRO A 366 19.12 -14.68 -30.42
C PRO A 366 18.70 -16.12 -30.66
N ARG A 367 17.51 -16.51 -30.18
CA ARG A 367 17.03 -17.89 -30.38
C ARG A 367 16.70 -18.17 -31.86
N TYR A 368 16.09 -17.22 -32.55
CA TYR A 368 15.80 -17.36 -33.99
C TYR A 368 17.08 -17.46 -34.82
N GLN A 369 18.13 -16.65 -34.55
CA GLN A 369 19.39 -16.72 -35.23
C GLN A 369 20.08 -18.10 -35.09
N ARG A 370 20.01 -18.68 -33.89
CA ARG A 370 20.55 -20.03 -33.60
C ARG A 370 19.77 -21.11 -34.33
N LEU A 371 18.44 -21.01 -34.42
CA LEU A 371 17.61 -21.93 -35.21
C LEU A 371 17.98 -21.82 -36.72
N LYS A 372 18.11 -20.58 -37.19
CA LYS A 372 18.46 -20.30 -38.59
C LYS A 372 19.84 -20.86 -38.96
N SER A 373 20.85 -20.71 -38.10
CA SER A 373 22.19 -21.25 -38.31
C SER A 373 22.24 -22.77 -38.35
N LYS A 374 21.32 -23.46 -37.65
CA LYS A 374 21.21 -24.92 -37.65
C LYS A 374 20.17 -25.47 -38.66
N GLY A 375 19.51 -24.59 -39.42
CA GLY A 375 18.46 -25.01 -40.36
C GLY A 375 17.20 -25.59 -39.75
N ILE A 376 16.97 -25.36 -38.44
CA ILE A 376 15.85 -25.96 -37.71
C ILE A 376 14.59 -25.13 -37.96
N ARG A 377 13.51 -25.79 -38.37
CA ARG A 377 12.16 -25.20 -38.45
C ARG A 377 11.28 -25.78 -37.37
N CYS A 378 10.74 -24.90 -36.51
CA CYS A 378 9.86 -25.26 -35.39
C CYS A 378 8.82 -24.16 -35.14
N SER A 379 7.76 -24.45 -34.35
CA SER A 379 6.75 -23.46 -33.99
C SER A 379 7.29 -22.39 -33.02
N LEU A 380 6.60 -21.23 -32.92
CA LEU A 380 6.93 -20.20 -31.93
C LEU A 380 6.93 -20.74 -30.52
N ASN A 381 5.92 -21.54 -30.18
CA ASN A 381 5.81 -22.17 -28.87
C ASN A 381 7.03 -23.05 -28.54
N TRP A 382 7.54 -23.79 -29.51
CA TRP A 382 8.66 -24.70 -29.29
C TRP A 382 9.94 -23.98 -28.83
N PHE A 383 10.28 -22.85 -29.42
CA PHE A 383 11.53 -22.18 -29.07
C PHE A 383 11.41 -21.01 -28.11
N LEU A 384 10.22 -20.44 -27.92
CA LEU A 384 10.01 -19.32 -26.99
C LEU A 384 9.49 -19.76 -25.63
N ASN A 385 8.64 -20.79 -25.58
CA ASN A 385 8.01 -21.24 -24.35
C ASN A 385 8.85 -22.29 -23.60
N CYS A 386 10.11 -21.98 -23.33
CA CYS A 386 11.02 -22.82 -22.56
C CYS A 386 12.15 -21.98 -21.93
N SER A 387 12.76 -22.46 -20.84
CA SER A 387 13.96 -21.84 -20.27
C SER A 387 15.13 -21.84 -21.26
N ASP A 388 16.18 -21.03 -21.01
CA ASP A 388 17.35 -21.02 -21.88
C ASP A 388 18.05 -22.37 -21.85
N GLN A 389 18.17 -22.99 -20.68
CA GLN A 389 18.74 -24.33 -20.56
C GLN A 389 17.97 -25.37 -21.41
N ARG A 390 16.63 -25.40 -21.30
CA ARG A 390 15.80 -26.29 -22.13
C ARG A 390 15.90 -26.00 -23.62
N PHE A 391 16.08 -24.73 -23.98
CA PHE A 391 16.28 -24.38 -25.38
C PHE A 391 17.60 -24.93 -25.92
N GLU A 392 18.67 -24.89 -25.13
CA GLU A 392 19.97 -25.49 -25.49
C GLU A 392 19.86 -27.02 -25.63
N GLU A 393 19.23 -27.69 -24.68
CA GLU A 393 18.97 -29.15 -24.72
C GLU A 393 18.21 -29.55 -25.99
N ARG A 394 17.17 -28.76 -26.34
CA ARG A 394 16.40 -28.98 -27.59
C ARG A 394 17.24 -28.77 -28.84
N LEU A 395 18.17 -27.84 -28.83
CA LEU A 395 19.08 -27.59 -29.96
C LEU A 395 20.15 -28.67 -30.12
N GLN A 396 20.51 -29.35 -29.06
CA GLN A 396 21.50 -30.44 -29.08
C GLN A 396 20.92 -31.79 -29.51
N GLY A 397 19.57 -31.89 -29.56
CA GLY A 397 18.92 -33.13 -29.97
C GLY A 397 18.69 -34.15 -28.84
N ASP A 398 19.03 -33.79 -27.61
CA ASP A 398 18.88 -34.65 -26.43
C ASP A 398 17.43 -34.73 -25.88
N TYR A 399 16.47 -34.16 -26.61
CA TYR A 399 15.08 -34.09 -26.17
C TYR A 399 14.25 -35.26 -26.77
N ILE A 400 14.02 -36.27 -25.94
CA ILE A 400 12.95 -37.26 -26.19
C ILE A 400 11.63 -36.58 -25.86
N GLU A 401 10.74 -36.39 -26.86
CA GLU A 401 9.38 -35.90 -26.64
C GLU A 401 8.63 -36.87 -25.72
N SER A 402 8.59 -36.57 -24.41
CA SER A 402 7.56 -37.11 -23.54
C SER A 402 6.30 -36.26 -23.73
N GLU A 403 5.44 -36.67 -24.64
CA GLU A 403 4.06 -36.23 -24.66
C GLU A 403 3.39 -36.52 -23.33
N SER A 404 2.60 -35.54 -22.84
CA SER A 404 1.74 -35.58 -21.66
C SER A 404 2.39 -35.25 -20.32
N LEU A 405 2.54 -33.98 -20.07
CA LEU A 405 2.34 -33.43 -18.71
C LEU A 405 1.61 -32.11 -18.87
N GLY A 406 0.38 -32.07 -18.34
CA GLY A 406 -0.39 -30.84 -18.20
C GLY A 406 0.40 -29.73 -17.51
N PRO A 407 -0.11 -28.51 -17.42
CA PRO A 407 0.65 -27.36 -16.95
C PRO A 407 1.24 -27.65 -15.57
N SER A 408 2.49 -28.09 -15.56
CA SER A 408 3.27 -28.25 -14.34
C SER A 408 3.49 -26.86 -13.79
N PHE A 409 2.87 -26.59 -12.67
CA PHE A 409 3.00 -25.39 -11.88
C PHE A 409 4.44 -25.35 -11.31
N CYS A 410 5.39 -24.81 -12.07
CA CYS A 410 6.72 -24.53 -11.58
C CYS A 410 6.70 -23.33 -10.62
N MET A 411 6.40 -23.60 -9.34
CA MET A 411 6.66 -22.71 -8.21
C MET A 411 8.19 -22.59 -8.02
N GLY A 412 8.88 -21.86 -8.86
CA GLY A 412 10.33 -21.74 -8.74
C GLY A 412 11.02 -20.83 -9.76
N GLY A 413 10.32 -20.36 -10.76
CA GLY A 413 10.82 -19.31 -11.62
C GLY A 413 10.60 -17.96 -10.93
N LYS A 414 11.68 -17.20 -10.65
CA LYS A 414 11.57 -15.75 -10.53
C LYS A 414 10.76 -15.30 -11.73
N LEU A 415 9.54 -14.78 -11.50
CA LEU A 415 8.87 -13.91 -12.43
C LEU A 415 9.72 -12.63 -12.48
N GLU A 416 10.78 -12.64 -13.25
CA GLU A 416 11.31 -11.44 -13.81
C GLU A 416 10.24 -10.99 -14.80
N LEU A 417 9.37 -10.12 -14.34
CA LEU A 417 8.58 -9.28 -15.22
C LEU A 417 9.59 -8.64 -16.18
N PRO A 418 9.44 -8.81 -17.50
CA PRO A 418 10.32 -8.16 -18.43
C PRO A 418 10.20 -6.67 -18.20
N GLY A 419 11.30 -6.07 -17.67
CA GLY A 419 11.50 -4.65 -17.45
C GLY A 419 10.29 -3.95 -16.82
N SER A 420 10.27 -3.86 -15.50
CA SER A 420 9.47 -2.84 -14.79
C SER A 420 10.11 -1.45 -14.99
N GLU A 421 10.32 -1.06 -16.21
CA GLU A 421 10.27 0.33 -16.61
C GLU A 421 8.83 0.61 -17.01
N ILE A 422 7.96 0.70 -16.02
CA ILE A 422 6.80 1.55 -16.10
C ILE A 422 7.40 2.94 -16.19
N VAL A 423 7.53 3.46 -17.41
CA VAL A 423 7.61 4.90 -17.60
C VAL A 423 6.26 5.39 -17.05
N SER A 424 6.26 5.92 -15.85
CA SER A 424 5.30 6.89 -15.42
C SER A 424 5.37 8.00 -16.45
N ASP A 425 4.39 8.09 -17.34
CA ASP A 425 4.05 9.36 -17.96
C ASP A 425 3.61 10.24 -16.77
N GLU A 426 4.53 11.13 -16.35
CA GLU A 426 4.37 12.06 -15.23
C GLU A 426 3.34 13.17 -15.53
N GLU A 427 2.20 12.88 -16.09
CA GLU A 427 1.17 13.90 -16.34
C GLU A 427 -0.25 13.54 -15.86
N ASP A 428 -0.47 12.49 -15.01
CA ASP A 428 -1.82 12.25 -14.46
C ASP A 428 -1.85 11.57 -13.07
N GLU A 429 -0.86 11.87 -12.18
CA GLU A 429 -0.82 11.33 -10.81
C GLU A 429 -1.54 12.20 -9.75
N SER A 430 -2.41 13.14 -10.11
CA SER A 430 -3.00 14.03 -9.11
C SER A 430 -4.33 13.59 -8.49
N ASP A 431 -5.01 12.56 -9.02
CA ASP A 431 -6.38 12.25 -8.55
C ASP A 431 -6.56 10.95 -7.74
N ASP A 432 -5.62 10.02 -7.77
CA ASP A 432 -5.80 8.73 -7.06
C ASP A 432 -5.27 8.70 -5.61
N GLU A 433 -4.37 9.59 -5.20
CA GLU A 433 -3.91 9.68 -3.79
C GLU A 433 -4.93 10.33 -2.85
N VAL A 434 -5.85 11.14 -3.37
CA VAL A 434 -6.85 11.84 -2.56
C VAL A 434 -7.99 10.92 -2.09
N LEU A 435 -8.21 9.79 -2.75
CA LEU A 435 -9.29 8.85 -2.39
C LEU A 435 -8.95 7.91 -1.23
N TYR A 436 -7.67 7.67 -0.95
CA TYR A 436 -7.25 6.77 0.15
C TYR A 436 -7.19 7.43 1.53
N SER A 437 -7.15 8.77 1.60
CA SER A 437 -7.09 9.50 2.87
C SER A 437 -8.45 9.80 3.50
N ARG A 438 -9.58 9.56 2.80
CA ARG A 438 -10.93 9.88 3.28
C ARG A 438 -11.75 8.73 3.86
N THR A 439 -11.26 7.50 3.82
CA THR A 439 -11.99 6.32 4.34
C THR A 439 -11.48 5.81 5.69
N VAL A 440 -10.60 6.53 6.36
CA VAL A 440 -10.10 6.16 7.71
C VAL A 440 -10.42 7.29 8.72
N SER A 441 -11.57 7.94 8.55
CA SER A 441 -12.14 8.83 9.57
C SER A 441 -13.54 8.35 9.88
N LEU A 442 -13.63 7.33 10.72
CA LEU A 442 -14.73 7.05 11.67
C LEU A 442 -14.22 6.03 12.70
#